data_26aa7d7bc14d7ba366aeefa11f08c549
#
_entry.id   26aa7d7bc14d7ba366aeefa11f08c549
#
_cell.length_a   1.000
_cell.length_b   1.000
_cell.length_c   1.000
_cell.angle_alpha   90.00
_cell.angle_beta   90.00
_cell.angle_gamma   90.00
#
_symmetry.space_group_name_H-M   'P 1'
#
loop_
_entity.id
_entity.type
_entity.pdbx_description
1 polymer ?
#
loop_
_entity_poly.entity_id
_entity_poly.type
_entity_poly.pdbx_seq_one_letter_code
_entity_poly.pdbx_strand_id
1 'polypeptide(L)'
;MIKEVFIKIYGRVQGIGFRYWAVKKADEIGGLSGWVHNESDGTVEIMMRGEEAAVDQMVLACHQGPMLARVDKVEFVVGRWSGFLPPVENSVFKRY
;
A
#
# COMPACT_ATOMS: atom_id res chain seq x y z
N MET A 1 0.98 11.85 -15.08
CA MET A 1 -0.48 11.66 -14.84
C MET A 1 -0.69 11.04 -13.47
N ILE A 2 -1.59 11.59 -12.72
CA ILE A 2 -1.87 11.11 -11.36
C ILE A 2 -2.71 9.84 -11.42
N LYS A 3 -2.34 8.88 -10.62
CA LYS A 3 -3.00 7.57 -10.54
C LYS A 3 -3.30 7.23 -9.09
N GLU A 4 -4.47 6.64 -8.87
CA GLU A 4 -4.85 6.14 -7.55
C GLU A 4 -5.16 4.66 -7.64
N VAL A 5 -4.70 3.91 -6.67
CA VAL A 5 -5.01 2.48 -6.58
C VAL A 5 -5.27 2.09 -5.15
N PHE A 6 -6.10 1.08 -5.00
CA PHE A 6 -6.35 0.45 -3.72
C PHE A 6 -6.02 -1.03 -3.92
N ILE A 7 -5.07 -1.54 -3.15
CA ILE A 7 -4.67 -2.94 -3.28
C ILE A 7 -4.84 -3.67 -1.96
N LYS A 8 -5.11 -4.96 -2.09
CA LYS A 8 -5.23 -5.86 -0.96
C LYS A 8 -4.19 -6.97 -1.14
N ILE A 9 -3.40 -7.19 -0.10
CA ILE A 9 -2.24 -8.07 -0.19
C ILE A 9 -2.48 -9.27 0.72
N TYR A 10 -2.41 -10.45 0.14
CA TYR A 10 -2.68 -11.72 0.80
C TYR A 10 -1.38 -12.48 1.03
N GLY A 11 -1.35 -13.26 2.09
CA GLY A 11 -0.23 -14.12 2.40
C GLY A 11 0.23 -13.93 3.83
N ARG A 12 1.49 -14.23 4.08
CA ARG A 12 2.09 -13.96 5.37
C ARG A 12 2.61 -12.54 5.38
N VAL A 13 1.74 -11.62 5.75
CA VAL A 13 2.01 -10.18 5.62
C VAL A 13 1.78 -9.38 6.90
N GLN A 14 1.19 -10.00 7.93
CA GLN A 14 1.01 -9.34 9.22
C GLN A 14 2.00 -9.88 10.23
N GLY A 15 2.38 -9.03 11.18
CA GLY A 15 3.29 -9.44 12.25
C GLY A 15 4.75 -9.54 11.83
N ILE A 16 5.10 -9.02 10.66
CA ILE A 16 6.47 -9.12 10.13
C ILE A 16 7.01 -7.76 9.67
N GLY A 17 6.37 -6.67 10.10
CA GLY A 17 6.83 -5.33 9.77
C GLY A 17 6.44 -4.83 8.39
N PHE A 18 5.41 -5.42 7.78
CA PHE A 18 5.00 -5.03 6.44
C PHE A 18 4.59 -3.57 6.37
N ARG A 19 3.79 -3.10 7.35
CA ARG A 19 3.33 -1.71 7.34
C ARG A 19 4.50 -0.73 7.45
N TYR A 20 5.46 -1.02 8.32
CA TYR A 20 6.66 -0.20 8.45
C TYR A 20 7.44 -0.16 7.14
N TRP A 21 7.63 -1.35 6.55
CA TRP A 21 8.33 -1.47 5.27
C TRP A 21 7.63 -0.66 4.18
N ALA A 22 6.29 -0.73 4.15
CA ALA A 22 5.53 -0.05 3.11
C ALA A 22 5.69 1.47 3.19
N VAL A 23 5.63 2.02 4.39
CA VAL A 23 5.84 3.47 4.58
C VAL A 23 7.24 3.85 4.13
N LYS A 24 8.24 3.09 4.55
CA LYS A 24 9.62 3.36 4.19
C LYS A 24 9.84 3.26 2.68
N LYS A 25 9.27 2.25 2.07
CA LYS A 25 9.39 2.06 0.62
C LYS A 25 8.72 3.20 -0.14
N ALA A 26 7.54 3.62 0.30
CA ALA A 26 6.85 4.75 -0.32
C ALA A 26 7.67 6.03 -0.21
N ASP A 27 8.33 6.25 0.94
CA ASP A 27 9.19 7.41 1.12
C ASP A 27 10.41 7.35 0.20
N GLU A 28 10.98 6.16 0.01
CA GLU A 28 12.12 5.98 -0.88
C GLU A 28 11.77 6.28 -2.33
N ILE A 29 10.60 5.82 -2.76
CA ILE A 29 10.13 6.08 -4.12
C ILE A 29 9.83 7.56 -4.29
N GLY A 30 9.20 8.16 -3.30
CA GLY A 30 8.87 9.58 -3.31
C GLY A 30 7.59 9.90 -4.06
N GLY A 31 6.95 10.99 -3.66
CA GLY A 31 5.78 11.50 -4.35
C GLY A 31 4.51 10.68 -4.17
N LEU A 32 4.48 9.77 -3.21
CA LEU A 32 3.31 8.95 -2.95
C LEU A 32 2.59 9.44 -1.70
N SER A 33 1.28 9.56 -1.81
CA SER A 33 0.40 9.81 -0.69
C SER A 33 -0.48 8.59 -0.48
N GLY A 34 -0.81 8.29 0.76
CA GLY A 34 -1.69 7.17 1.02
C GLY A 34 -1.55 6.62 2.41
N TRP A 35 -1.97 5.38 2.56
CA TRP A 35 -1.94 4.71 3.85
C TRP A 35 -1.85 3.21 3.68
N VAL A 36 -1.43 2.54 4.75
CA VAL A 36 -1.35 1.10 4.84
C VAL A 36 -1.92 0.67 6.19
N HIS A 37 -2.72 -0.39 6.20
CA HIS A 37 -3.20 -0.94 7.45
C HIS A 37 -3.47 -2.43 7.34
N ASN A 38 -3.52 -3.09 8.50
CA ASN A 38 -3.85 -4.50 8.60
C ASN A 38 -5.36 -4.67 8.69
N GLU A 39 -5.89 -5.64 7.95
CA GLU A 39 -7.28 -6.02 8.05
C GLU A 39 -7.44 -7.21 8.99
N SER A 40 -8.65 -7.36 9.52
CA SER A 40 -8.93 -8.45 10.46
C SER A 40 -8.86 -9.83 9.81
N ASP A 41 -8.93 -9.89 8.49
CA ASP A 41 -8.86 -11.16 7.76
C ASP A 41 -7.42 -11.61 7.48
N GLY A 42 -6.43 -10.90 8.01
CA GLY A 42 -5.03 -11.24 7.83
C GLY A 42 -4.36 -10.56 6.65
N THR A 43 -5.11 -9.82 5.86
CA THR A 43 -4.55 -9.11 4.72
C THR A 43 -4.01 -7.74 5.13
N VAL A 44 -3.21 -7.15 4.23
CA VAL A 44 -2.77 -5.77 4.34
C VAL A 44 -3.40 -5.00 3.20
N GLU A 45 -3.94 -3.84 3.51
CA GLU A 45 -4.53 -2.97 2.49
C GLU A 45 -3.71 -1.71 2.36
N ILE A 46 -3.52 -1.27 1.11
CA ILE A 46 -2.79 -0.05 0.80
C ILE A 46 -3.60 0.75 -0.20
N MET A 47 -3.83 2.01 0.15
CA MET A 47 -4.34 3.00 -0.76
C MET A 47 -3.20 3.95 -1.10
N MET A 48 -3.01 4.24 -2.39
CA MET A 48 -1.94 5.15 -2.76
C MET A 48 -2.31 6.00 -3.97
N ARG A 49 -1.67 7.16 -4.02
CA ARG A 49 -1.91 8.16 -5.04
C ARG A 49 -0.60 8.87 -5.35
N GLY A 50 -0.35 9.10 -6.61
CA GLY A 50 0.85 9.79 -7.05
C GLY A 50 0.99 9.72 -8.56
N GLU A 51 2.15 10.12 -9.07
CA GLU A 51 2.44 9.94 -10.49
C GLU A 51 2.40 8.45 -10.83
N GLU A 52 1.92 8.15 -12.01
CA GLU A 52 1.70 6.76 -12.43
C GLU A 52 2.94 5.90 -12.26
N ALA A 53 4.11 6.43 -12.65
CA ALA A 53 5.35 5.68 -12.53
C ALA A 53 5.66 5.31 -11.07
N ALA A 54 5.42 6.24 -10.15
CA ALA A 54 5.67 5.99 -8.73
C ALA A 54 4.70 4.95 -8.17
N VAL A 55 3.43 5.07 -8.52
CA VAL A 55 2.41 4.12 -8.08
C VAL A 55 2.73 2.73 -8.59
N ASP A 56 3.07 2.62 -9.88
CA ASP A 56 3.40 1.32 -10.47
C ASP A 56 4.62 0.70 -9.81
N GLN A 57 5.61 1.51 -9.49
CA GLN A 57 6.81 1.04 -8.80
C GLN A 57 6.46 0.51 -7.41
N MET A 58 5.60 1.18 -6.69
CA MET A 58 5.18 0.73 -5.37
C MET A 58 4.37 -0.56 -5.43
N VAL A 59 3.46 -0.67 -6.40
CA VAL A 59 2.70 -1.91 -6.60
C VAL A 59 3.65 -3.08 -6.88
N LEU A 60 4.62 -2.85 -7.75
CA LEU A 60 5.61 -3.88 -8.07
C LEU A 60 6.37 -4.31 -6.83
N ALA A 61 6.79 -3.34 -6.00
CA ALA A 61 7.50 -3.64 -4.76
C ALA A 61 6.63 -4.47 -3.81
N CYS A 62 5.33 -4.21 -3.77
CA CYS A 62 4.41 -4.92 -2.88
C CYS A 62 4.24 -6.39 -3.27
N HIS A 63 4.44 -6.74 -4.54
CA HIS A 63 4.40 -8.15 -4.94
C HIS A 63 5.48 -8.95 -4.25
N GLN A 64 6.58 -8.33 -3.90
CA GLN A 64 7.68 -8.97 -3.20
C GLN A 64 7.57 -8.78 -1.69
N GLY A 65 7.29 -7.57 -1.25
CA GLY A 65 7.21 -7.23 0.15
C GLY A 65 8.57 -7.25 0.84
N PRO A 66 8.58 -7.08 2.16
CA PRO A 66 9.83 -7.18 2.93
C PRO A 66 10.32 -8.63 3.00
N MET A 67 11.55 -8.78 3.45
CA MET A 67 12.24 -10.07 3.43
C MET A 67 11.46 -11.19 4.13
N LEU A 68 10.81 -10.89 5.23
CA LEU A 68 10.10 -11.92 6.00
C LEU A 68 8.68 -12.18 5.52
N ALA A 69 8.21 -11.41 4.55
CA ALA A 69 6.87 -11.58 4.03
C ALA A 69 6.83 -12.69 3.00
N ARG A 70 5.65 -13.29 2.89
CA ARG A 70 5.34 -14.14 1.76
C ARG A 70 4.06 -13.62 1.16
N VAL A 71 4.18 -12.98 0.01
CA VAL A 71 3.04 -12.42 -0.69
C VAL A 71 2.50 -13.46 -1.65
N ASP A 72 1.29 -13.92 -1.39
CA ASP A 72 0.66 -14.92 -2.23
C ASP A 72 -0.13 -14.28 -3.37
N LYS A 73 -0.68 -13.10 -3.13
CA LYS A 73 -1.54 -12.45 -4.11
C LYS A 73 -1.63 -10.96 -3.80
N VAL A 74 -1.62 -10.15 -4.85
CA VAL A 74 -1.94 -8.72 -4.76
C VAL A 74 -3.16 -8.49 -5.63
N GLU A 75 -4.23 -8.02 -5.01
CA GLU A 75 -5.50 -7.81 -5.68
C GLU A 75 -5.80 -6.32 -5.75
N PHE A 76 -6.12 -5.83 -6.95
CA PHE A 76 -6.60 -4.46 -7.10
C PHE A 76 -8.07 -4.43 -6.72
N VAL A 77 -8.41 -3.59 -5.75
CA VAL A 77 -9.79 -3.44 -5.33
C VAL A 77 -10.41 -2.33 -6.16
N VAL A 78 -11.45 -2.69 -6.91
CA VAL A 78 -12.15 -1.76 -7.78
C VAL A 78 -13.40 -1.28 -7.07
N GLY A 79 -13.70 0.01 -7.20
CA GLY A 79 -14.91 0.56 -6.64
C GLY A 79 -14.63 1.53 -5.51
N ARG A 80 -15.59 1.68 -4.63
CA ARG A 80 -15.48 2.70 -3.60
C ARG A 80 -14.73 2.20 -2.39
N TRP A 81 -13.78 2.99 -1.97
CA TRP A 81 -13.01 2.73 -0.77
C TRP A 81 -12.92 3.96 0.13
N SER A 82 -13.44 5.08 -0.32
CA SER A 82 -13.39 6.31 0.46
C SER A 82 -14.46 6.30 1.55
N GLY A 83 -14.22 7.00 2.62
CA GLY A 83 -15.22 7.24 3.64
C GLY A 83 -14.85 6.75 5.03
N PHE A 84 -13.95 5.80 5.14
CA PHE A 84 -13.55 5.31 6.45
C PHE A 84 -12.25 5.93 6.94
N LEU A 85 -11.38 6.30 6.02
CA LEU A 85 -10.07 6.84 6.36
C LEU A 85 -9.95 8.25 5.84
N PRO A 86 -9.05 9.04 6.44
CA PRO A 86 -8.86 10.42 6.01
C PRO A 86 -8.49 10.50 4.55
N PRO A 87 -8.81 11.61 3.87
CA PRO A 87 -8.36 11.82 2.50
C PRO A 87 -6.84 11.75 2.42
N VAL A 88 -6.36 11.32 1.25
CA VAL A 88 -4.93 11.30 0.99
C VAL A 88 -4.44 12.73 0.90
N GLU A 89 -3.38 13.04 1.65
CA GLU A 89 -2.74 14.35 1.65
C GLU A 89 -1.48 14.31 0.82
N ASN A 90 -1.00 15.48 0.43
CA ASN A 90 0.14 15.59 -0.45
C ASN A 90 1.37 14.91 0.13
N SER A 91 1.87 13.90 -0.60
CA SER A 91 3.13 13.23 -0.31
C SER A 91 3.26 12.74 1.14
N VAL A 92 2.14 12.35 1.74
CA VAL A 92 2.15 11.79 3.09
C VAL A 92 1.66 10.36 3.00
N PHE A 93 2.47 9.44 3.51
CA PHE A 93 2.11 8.03 3.55
C PHE A 93 2.05 7.59 5.00
N LYS A 94 0.91 7.11 5.43
CA LYS A 94 0.63 6.84 6.84
C LYS A 94 0.45 5.36 7.10
N ARG A 95 0.82 4.98 8.31
CA ARG A 95 0.63 3.61 8.79
C ARG A 95 -0.49 3.61 9.83
N TYR A 96 -1.49 2.84 9.59
CA TYR A 96 -2.58 2.63 10.55
C TYR A 96 -2.56 1.19 11.13
#